data_31cef1018503ef689d628782a3c654ca
#
_entry.id   31cef1018503ef689d628782a3c654ca
#
_cell.length_a   1.000
_cell.length_b   1.000
_cell.length_c   1.000
_cell.angle_alpha   90.00
_cell.angle_beta   90.00
_cell.angle_gamma   90.00
#
_symmetry.space_group_name_H-M   'P 1'
#
loop_
_entity.id
_entity.type
_entity.pdbx_description
1 polymer ?
#
loop_
_entity_poly.entity_id
_entity_poly.type
_entity_poly.pdbx_seq_one_letter_code
_entity_poly.pdbx_strand_id
1 'polypeptide(L)'
;MDDLNCDFIHFFNTIYIKLIELCGSNLELFTPLKDLKKLGFHIICSKGNRGALANLLLFNEISSFFKIIEKYDYNFKECQTVYDLLYEKRNLLNIIDTIGIELCNKICKNLKEDDENFYHPKIFKKAL
;
A
#
# COMPACT_ATOMS: atom_id res chain seq x y z
N MET A 1 -12.25 2.48 21.74
CA MET A 1 -12.14 2.03 20.38
C MET A 1 -11.62 0.62 20.30
N ASP A 2 -12.53 -0.24 20.55
CA ASP A 2 -12.25 -1.66 20.79
C ASP A 2 -12.33 -2.49 19.52
N ASP A 3 -12.41 -1.80 18.39
CA ASP A 3 -12.64 -2.41 17.08
C ASP A 3 -11.37 -2.90 16.40
N LEU A 4 -10.28 -2.91 17.16
CA LEU A 4 -8.97 -3.34 16.69
C LEU A 4 -8.74 -4.85 16.84
N ASN A 5 -9.78 -5.57 17.18
CA ASN A 5 -9.76 -7.02 17.27
C ASN A 5 -10.10 -7.71 15.93
N CYS A 6 -9.82 -7.07 14.82
CA CYS A 6 -9.91 -7.77 13.55
C CYS A 6 -8.60 -8.48 13.28
N ASP A 7 -8.59 -9.76 13.53
CA ASP A 7 -7.49 -10.61 13.12
C ASP A 7 -7.51 -10.72 11.60
N PHE A 8 -6.42 -10.40 10.93
CA PHE A 8 -6.32 -10.60 9.49
C PHE A 8 -4.93 -11.06 9.09
N ILE A 9 -4.89 -11.72 7.95
CA ILE A 9 -3.66 -12.11 7.30
C ILE A 9 -3.69 -11.48 5.91
N HIS A 10 -2.69 -10.66 5.60
CA HIS A 10 -2.59 -10.02 4.30
C HIS A 10 -1.36 -10.54 3.55
N PHE A 11 -1.60 -11.11 2.38
CA PHE A 11 -0.57 -11.58 1.47
C PHE A 11 -0.33 -10.53 0.39
N PHE A 12 0.88 -10.01 0.33
CA PHE A 12 1.26 -9.03 -0.69
C PHE A 12 1.91 -9.75 -1.85
N ASN A 13 1.27 -9.78 -3.01
CA ASN A 13 1.81 -10.28 -4.28
C ASN A 13 2.93 -11.31 -4.10
N THR A 14 2.58 -12.45 -3.53
CA THR A 14 3.50 -13.49 -3.09
C THR A 14 4.38 -14.09 -4.19
N ILE A 15 4.08 -13.79 -5.45
CA ILE A 15 4.92 -14.22 -6.58
C ILE A 15 6.23 -13.41 -6.61
N TYR A 16 6.16 -12.10 -6.35
CA TYR A 16 7.30 -11.19 -6.43
C TYR A 16 7.81 -10.77 -5.07
N ILE A 17 6.92 -10.62 -4.10
CA ILE A 17 7.23 -10.14 -2.76
C ILE A 17 6.72 -11.17 -1.76
N LYS A 18 7.63 -11.92 -1.16
CA LYS A 18 7.26 -12.89 -0.13
C LYS A 18 7.04 -12.18 1.21
N LEU A 19 5.98 -11.40 1.28
CA LEU A 19 5.62 -10.61 2.45
C LEU A 19 4.23 -10.99 2.94
N ILE A 20 4.14 -11.28 4.22
CA ILE A 20 2.87 -11.52 4.92
C ILE A 20 2.78 -10.56 6.09
N GLU A 21 1.68 -9.84 6.15
CA GLU A 21 1.37 -8.98 7.28
C GLU A 21 0.25 -9.59 8.11
N LEU A 22 0.52 -9.77 9.39
CA LEU A 22 -0.43 -10.31 10.35
C LEU A 22 -0.92 -9.22 11.29
N CYS A 23 -2.18 -9.23 11.59
CA CYS A 23 -2.78 -8.37 12.60
C CYS A 23 -3.69 -9.20 13.50
N GLY A 24 -3.62 -8.97 14.79
CA GLY A 24 -4.47 -9.63 15.76
C GLY A 24 -3.80 -9.85 17.10
N SER A 25 -4.59 -10.28 18.08
CA SER A 25 -4.15 -10.50 19.45
C SER A 25 -3.56 -11.89 19.70
N ASN A 26 -3.88 -12.88 18.86
CA ASN A 26 -3.50 -14.28 19.05
C ASN A 26 -2.60 -14.82 17.93
N LEU A 27 -1.67 -14.01 17.46
CA LEU A 27 -0.75 -14.36 16.38
C LEU A 27 0.12 -15.57 16.71
N GLU A 28 0.38 -15.81 17.98
CA GLU A 28 1.17 -16.95 18.46
C GLU A 28 0.52 -18.31 18.14
N LEU A 29 -0.80 -18.30 17.97
CA LEU A 29 -1.56 -19.52 17.67
C LEU A 29 -1.59 -19.85 16.17
N PHE A 30 -0.99 -19.01 15.34
CA PHE A 30 -0.94 -19.27 13.91
C PHE A 30 0.20 -20.25 13.61
N THR A 31 -0.15 -21.53 13.61
CA THR A 31 0.81 -22.63 13.46
C THR A 31 1.60 -22.66 12.14
N PRO A 32 1.04 -22.18 10.97
CA PRO A 32 1.80 -22.18 9.73
C PRO A 32 2.96 -21.20 9.65
N LEU A 33 3.13 -20.29 10.63
CA LEU A 33 4.19 -19.27 10.59
C LEU A 33 5.58 -19.85 10.38
N LYS A 34 5.91 -20.94 11.07
CA LYS A 34 7.22 -21.59 10.96
C LYS A 34 7.47 -22.10 9.54
N ASP A 35 6.46 -22.69 8.93
CA ASP A 35 6.55 -23.26 7.58
C ASP A 35 6.70 -22.15 6.54
N LEU A 36 5.97 -21.06 6.70
CA LEU A 36 6.05 -19.90 5.82
C LEU A 36 7.44 -19.24 5.90
N LYS A 37 8.00 -19.12 7.08
CA LYS A 37 9.38 -18.61 7.25
C LYS A 37 10.40 -19.50 6.54
N LYS A 38 10.25 -20.82 6.64
CA LYS A 38 11.12 -21.78 5.93
C LYS A 38 11.04 -21.63 4.42
N LEU A 39 9.87 -21.23 3.90
CA LEU A 39 9.67 -20.96 2.47
C LEU A 39 10.18 -19.58 2.04
N GLY A 40 10.80 -18.83 2.93
CA GLY A 40 11.39 -17.54 2.65
C GLY A 40 10.45 -16.35 2.76
N PHE A 41 9.29 -16.52 3.37
CA PHE A 41 8.36 -15.40 3.61
C PHE A 41 8.85 -14.52 4.75
N HIS A 42 8.78 -13.21 4.52
CA HIS A 42 8.92 -12.21 5.56
C HIS A 42 7.58 -12.00 6.24
N ILE A 43 7.55 -12.13 7.56
CA ILE A 43 6.33 -12.01 8.34
C ILE A 43 6.44 -10.80 9.24
N ILE A 44 5.49 -9.90 9.12
CA ILE A 44 5.38 -8.67 9.90
C ILE A 44 4.11 -8.71 10.72
N CYS A 45 4.20 -8.32 11.98
CA CYS A 45 3.04 -8.15 12.85
C CYS A 45 2.71 -6.68 12.95
N SER A 46 1.55 -6.28 12.47
CA SER A 46 1.09 -4.89 12.51
C SER A 46 0.11 -4.65 13.64
N LYS A 47 -0.10 -3.37 13.97
CA LYS A 47 -0.93 -2.97 15.10
C LYS A 47 -2.41 -2.78 14.77
N GLY A 48 -2.88 -3.29 13.66
CA GLY A 48 -4.32 -3.30 13.37
C GLY A 48 -4.92 -1.97 12.93
N ASN A 49 -4.18 -1.18 12.16
CA ASN A 49 -4.76 -0.03 11.48
C ASN A 49 -5.65 -0.50 10.32
N ARG A 50 -6.57 0.36 9.86
CA ARG A 50 -7.46 0.05 8.72
C ARG A 50 -6.72 -0.34 7.44
N GLY A 51 -5.48 0.09 7.30
CA GLY A 51 -4.63 -0.30 6.19
C GLY A 51 -3.48 -1.15 6.69
N ALA A 52 -3.09 -2.15 5.92
CA ALA A 52 -1.86 -2.87 6.14
C ALA A 52 -0.67 -1.91 6.07
N LEU A 53 0.38 -2.16 6.84
CA LEU A 53 1.57 -1.31 6.85
C LEU A 53 2.16 -1.11 5.45
N ALA A 54 2.18 -2.16 4.64
CA ALA A 54 2.66 -2.06 3.27
C ALA A 54 1.81 -1.10 2.43
N ASN A 55 0.50 -1.10 2.61
CA ASN A 55 -0.39 -0.16 1.92
C ASN A 55 -0.16 1.28 2.39
N LEU A 56 0.06 1.49 3.69
CA LEU A 56 0.38 2.82 4.21
C LEU A 56 1.63 3.39 3.54
N LEU A 57 2.70 2.60 3.49
CA LEU A 57 3.96 3.03 2.87
C LEU A 57 3.81 3.26 1.38
N LEU A 58 3.20 2.31 0.67
CA LEU A 58 3.03 2.38 -0.79
C LEU A 58 2.14 3.55 -1.21
N PHE A 59 1.00 3.72 -0.56
CA PHE A 59 0.06 4.77 -0.94
C PHE A 59 0.48 6.16 -0.48
N ASN A 60 1.30 6.28 0.55
CA ASN A 60 1.96 7.55 0.85
C ASN A 60 2.95 7.95 -0.25
N GLU A 61 3.67 7.00 -0.80
CA GLU A 61 4.55 7.22 -1.94
C GLU A 61 3.78 7.63 -3.20
N ILE A 62 2.74 6.86 -3.55
CA ILE A 62 1.87 7.15 -4.71
C ILE A 62 1.19 8.51 -4.54
N SER A 63 0.65 8.77 -3.37
CA SER A 63 -0.01 10.04 -3.05
C SER A 63 0.94 11.23 -3.22
N SER A 64 2.17 11.12 -2.73
CA SER A 64 3.17 12.18 -2.85
C SER A 64 3.55 12.44 -4.31
N PHE A 65 3.69 11.41 -5.10
CA PHE A 65 3.98 11.52 -6.53
C PHE A 65 2.88 12.31 -7.26
N PHE A 66 1.64 11.92 -7.10
CA PHE A 66 0.52 12.61 -7.76
C PHE A 66 0.24 13.99 -7.18
N LYS A 67 0.48 14.19 -5.89
CA LYS A 67 0.37 15.51 -5.27
C LYS A 67 1.30 16.52 -5.93
N ILE A 68 2.53 16.12 -6.22
CA ILE A 68 3.50 16.97 -6.90
C ILE A 68 3.02 17.31 -8.31
N ILE A 69 2.58 16.32 -9.07
CA ILE A 69 2.06 16.51 -10.42
C ILE A 69 0.86 17.47 -10.41
N GLU A 70 -0.11 17.21 -9.56
CA GLU A 70 -1.37 17.96 -9.53
C GLU A 70 -1.20 19.37 -8.95
N LYS A 71 -0.33 19.54 -7.96
CA LYS A 71 -0.10 20.83 -7.31
C LYS A 71 0.74 21.78 -8.15
N TYR A 72 1.77 21.26 -8.82
CA TYR A 72 2.73 22.08 -9.56
C TYR A 72 2.54 22.01 -11.07
N ASP A 73 1.52 21.30 -11.53
CA ASP A 73 1.17 21.14 -12.94
C ASP A 73 2.32 20.61 -13.80
N TYR A 74 3.03 19.62 -13.28
CA TYR A 74 4.07 18.95 -14.03
C TYR A 74 3.51 17.94 -15.03
N ASN A 75 4.25 17.70 -16.11
CA ASN A 75 3.94 16.65 -17.05
C ASN A 75 4.20 15.27 -16.40
N PHE A 76 3.22 14.36 -16.54
CA PHE A 76 3.30 13.04 -15.96
C PHE A 76 4.54 12.25 -16.41
N LYS A 77 4.85 12.27 -17.73
CA LYS A 77 6.00 11.55 -18.28
C LYS A 77 7.32 12.04 -17.72
N GLU A 78 7.46 13.36 -17.59
CA GLU A 78 8.67 13.96 -17.02
C GLU A 78 8.85 13.54 -15.56
N CYS A 79 7.78 13.59 -14.78
CA CYS A 79 7.81 13.15 -13.39
C CYS A 79 8.14 11.66 -13.27
N GLN A 80 7.56 10.83 -14.15
CA GLN A 80 7.83 9.39 -14.17
C GLN A 80 9.31 9.12 -14.51
N THR A 81 9.85 9.85 -15.47
CA THR A 81 11.27 9.73 -15.85
C THR A 81 12.19 10.07 -14.68
N VAL A 82 11.93 11.19 -14.03
CA VAL A 82 12.72 11.62 -12.85
C VAL A 82 12.59 10.59 -11.73
N TYR A 83 11.40 10.12 -11.47
CA TYR A 83 11.12 9.13 -10.44
C TYR A 83 11.88 7.81 -10.69
N ASP A 84 11.85 7.32 -11.94
CA ASP A 84 12.54 6.10 -12.33
C ASP A 84 14.06 6.21 -12.18
N LEU A 85 14.61 7.39 -12.48
CA LEU A 85 16.03 7.65 -12.30
C LEU A 85 16.44 7.73 -10.83
N LEU A 86 15.58 8.30 -9.98
CA LEU A 86 15.84 8.42 -8.56
C LEU A 86 15.70 7.08 -7.81
N TYR A 87 14.75 6.25 -8.23
CA TYR A 87 14.35 5.04 -7.50
C TYR A 87 14.53 3.75 -8.30
N GLU A 88 15.50 3.71 -9.18
CA GLU A 88 15.92 2.50 -9.92
C GLU A 88 14.77 1.79 -10.66
N LYS A 89 14.07 2.53 -11.51
CA LYS A 89 12.99 2.01 -12.37
C LYS A 89 11.79 1.42 -11.62
N ARG A 90 11.47 2.00 -10.49
CA ARG A 90 10.25 1.65 -9.77
C ARG A 90 9.03 2.16 -10.52
N ASN A 91 8.38 1.31 -11.27
CA ASN A 91 7.27 1.69 -12.13
C ASN A 91 5.96 1.79 -11.34
N LEU A 92 5.62 2.99 -10.86
CA LEU A 92 4.39 3.24 -10.10
C LEU A 92 3.13 2.93 -10.91
N LEU A 93 3.14 3.16 -12.22
CA LEU A 93 1.98 2.84 -13.07
C LEU A 93 1.69 1.35 -13.09
N ASN A 94 2.72 0.52 -13.22
CA ASN A 94 2.52 -0.92 -13.18
C ASN A 94 1.97 -1.38 -11.84
N ILE A 95 2.41 -0.75 -10.76
CA ILE A 95 1.87 -1.05 -9.41
C ILE A 95 0.39 -0.69 -9.36
N ILE A 96 0.02 0.49 -9.83
CA ILE A 96 -1.36 0.97 -9.86
C ILE A 96 -2.22 0.08 -10.76
N ASP A 97 -1.72 -0.28 -11.94
CA ASP A 97 -2.43 -1.16 -12.88
C ASP A 97 -2.65 -2.56 -12.27
N THR A 98 -1.65 -3.07 -11.57
CA THR A 98 -1.75 -4.38 -10.91
C THR A 98 -2.79 -4.37 -9.80
N ILE A 99 -2.85 -3.30 -9.01
CA ILE A 99 -3.84 -3.14 -7.94
C ILE A 99 -5.22 -2.86 -8.51
N GLY A 100 -5.30 -2.05 -9.56
CA GLY A 100 -6.54 -1.56 -10.14
C GLY A 100 -6.97 -0.22 -9.56
N ILE A 101 -7.47 0.65 -10.42
CA ILE A 101 -7.84 2.04 -10.05
C ILE A 101 -8.92 2.08 -8.99
N GLU A 102 -9.93 1.21 -9.08
CA GLU A 102 -11.03 1.18 -8.10
C GLU A 102 -10.51 0.87 -6.69
N LEU A 103 -9.64 -0.12 -6.58
CA LEU A 103 -9.06 -0.49 -5.30
C LEU A 103 -8.11 0.59 -4.80
N CYS A 104 -7.31 1.20 -5.67
CA CYS A 104 -6.47 2.34 -5.31
C CYS A 104 -7.30 3.49 -4.73
N ASN A 105 -8.42 3.82 -5.38
CA ASN A 105 -9.33 4.87 -4.91
C ASN A 105 -9.91 4.52 -3.52
N LYS A 106 -10.33 3.28 -3.34
CA LYS A 106 -10.89 2.80 -2.06
C LYS A 106 -9.86 2.88 -0.94
N ILE A 107 -8.63 2.45 -1.21
CA ILE A 107 -7.54 2.51 -0.23
C ILE A 107 -7.23 3.96 0.14
N CYS A 108 -7.11 4.85 -0.84
CA CYS A 108 -6.88 6.27 -0.60
C CYS A 108 -8.00 6.91 0.21
N LYS A 109 -9.25 6.55 -0.08
CA LYS A 109 -10.41 7.03 0.68
C LYS A 109 -10.32 6.62 2.15
N ASN A 110 -9.98 5.36 2.41
CA ASN A 110 -9.83 4.86 3.78
C ASN A 110 -8.67 5.55 4.52
N LEU A 111 -7.54 5.76 3.84
CA LEU A 111 -6.40 6.46 4.42
C LEU A 111 -6.73 7.93 4.74
N LYS A 112 -7.53 8.58 3.88
CA LYS A 112 -8.00 9.95 4.11
C LYS A 112 -8.93 10.04 5.31
N GLU A 113 -9.76 9.03 5.53
CA GLU A 113 -10.62 8.96 6.71
C GLU A 113 -9.82 8.82 8.01
N ASP A 114 -8.71 8.09 7.98
CA ASP A 114 -7.85 7.88 9.14
C ASP A 114 -6.89 9.05 9.39
N ASP A 115 -6.49 9.75 8.34
CA ASP A 115 -5.60 10.91 8.40
C ASP A 115 -6.10 11.99 7.42
N GLU A 116 -6.67 13.06 7.95
CA GLU A 116 -7.19 14.17 7.14
C GLU A 116 -6.14 14.86 6.30
N ASN A 117 -4.86 14.75 6.67
CA ASN A 117 -3.73 15.33 5.93
C ASN A 117 -3.27 14.44 4.76
N PHE A 118 -3.77 13.21 4.66
CA PHE A 118 -3.48 12.35 3.53
C PHE A 118 -4.02 12.98 2.24
N TYR A 119 -3.18 13.05 1.22
CA TYR A 119 -3.58 13.57 -0.09
C TYR A 119 -4.21 12.45 -0.93
N HIS A 120 -5.48 12.59 -1.25
CA HIS A 120 -6.18 11.66 -2.14
C HIS A 120 -6.01 12.13 -3.60
N PRO A 121 -5.22 11.44 -4.44
CA PRO A 121 -5.00 11.85 -5.82
C PRO A 121 -6.29 12.00 -6.61
N LYS A 122 -6.43 13.10 -7.33
CA LYS A 122 -7.62 13.39 -8.14
C LYS A 122 -7.79 12.41 -9.29
N ILE A 123 -6.68 11.87 -9.80
CA ILE A 123 -6.70 10.90 -10.90
C ILE A 123 -7.52 9.66 -10.56
N PHE A 124 -7.48 9.20 -9.31
CA PHE A 124 -8.26 8.04 -8.89
C PHE A 124 -9.76 8.35 -8.80
N LYS A 125 -10.12 9.60 -8.48
CA LYS A 125 -11.50 10.03 -8.42
C LYS A 125 -12.15 10.19 -9.81
N LYS A 126 -11.35 10.62 -10.79
CA LYS A 126 -11.83 10.87 -12.16
C LYS A 126 -12.07 9.59 -12.96
N ALA A 127 -11.45 8.49 -12.56
CA ALA A 127 -11.55 7.22 -13.27
C ALA A 127 -12.81 6.41 -12.91
N LEU A 128 -13.60 6.90 -11.97
CA LEU A 128 -14.88 6.32 -11.55
C LEU A 128 -16.07 7.14 -12.11
#